data_0743a36ec3a6c180c1d803e6ede07665
#
_entry.id   0743a36ec3a6c180c1d803e6ede07665
#
_cell.length_a   1.000
_cell.length_b   1.000
_cell.length_c   1.000
_cell.angle_alpha   90.00
_cell.angle_beta   90.00
_cell.angle_gamma   90.00
#
_symmetry.space_group_name_H-M   'P 1'
#
loop_
_entity.id
_entity.type
_entity.pdbx_description
1 polymer ?
#
loop_
_entity_poly.entity_id
_entity_poly.type
_entity_poly.pdbx_seq_one_letter_code
_entity_poly.pdbx_strand_id
1 'polypeptide(L)'
;MDDVRVAAIASLTPLEELETEPFLVDTRGQHAVCARWAEDQGYVIARQLLFYGIPPDHEALWADVEAGAVDLFVAASERVLARALTSVTGFRAECERRGVRLETVCPEEPVYDTAAKAGVHRRLSMPTAGYDGS
;
A
#
# COMPACT_ATOMS: atom_id res chain seq x y z
N MET A 1 26.52 2.55 5.38
CA MET A 1 25.26 2.93 6.01
C MET A 1 24.14 2.17 5.37
N ASP A 2 23.32 1.59 6.22
CA ASP A 2 22.22 0.78 5.68
C ASP A 2 21.04 1.69 5.32
N ASP A 3 20.49 1.46 4.15
CA ASP A 3 19.28 2.17 3.77
C ASP A 3 18.10 1.64 4.57
N VAL A 4 17.16 2.52 4.87
CA VAL A 4 15.90 2.10 5.49
C VAL A 4 15.07 1.43 4.38
N ARG A 5 14.66 0.20 4.64
CA ARG A 5 13.92 -0.62 3.66
C ARG A 5 12.44 -0.59 4.02
N VAL A 6 11.65 -0.21 3.04
CA VAL A 6 10.24 0.09 3.24
C VAL A 6 9.37 -0.95 2.54
N ALA A 7 8.31 -1.39 3.22
CA ALA A 7 7.26 -2.16 2.58
C ALA A 7 6.05 -1.23 2.40
N ALA A 8 5.66 -1.03 1.15
CA ALA A 8 4.52 -0.18 0.82
C ALA A 8 3.26 -1.04 0.76
N ILE A 9 2.26 -0.68 1.57
CA ILE A 9 1.00 -1.41 1.64
C ILE A 9 -0.05 -0.67 0.81
N ALA A 10 -0.64 -1.37 -0.14
CA ALA A 10 -1.76 -0.86 -0.91
C ALA A 10 -2.99 -1.72 -0.67
N SER A 11 -4.15 -1.14 -0.89
CA SER A 11 -5.41 -1.86 -0.76
C SER A 11 -5.82 -2.45 -2.10
N LEU A 12 -6.35 -3.67 -2.05
CA LEU A 12 -6.96 -4.30 -3.21
C LEU A 12 -8.46 -4.11 -3.07
N THR A 13 -9.03 -3.21 -3.86
CA THR A 13 -10.44 -2.87 -3.77
C THR A 13 -11.14 -3.31 -5.05
N PRO A 14 -12.36 -3.89 -4.95
CA PRO A 14 -13.09 -4.33 -6.16
C PRO A 14 -13.29 -3.19 -7.15
N LEU A 15 -13.15 -3.52 -8.43
CA LEU A 15 -13.27 -2.54 -9.51
C LEU A 15 -14.64 -1.85 -9.53
N GLU A 16 -15.67 -2.52 -8.99
CA GLU A 16 -17.01 -1.95 -8.88
C GLU A 16 -17.05 -0.68 -8.05
N GLU A 17 -16.06 -0.44 -7.20
CA GLU A 17 -16.00 0.75 -6.37
C GLU A 17 -15.28 1.92 -7.04
N LEU A 18 -14.89 1.77 -8.30
CA LEU A 18 -14.10 2.80 -8.99
C LEU A 18 -14.80 4.17 -9.02
N GLU A 19 -16.11 4.19 -9.16
CA GLU A 19 -16.84 5.46 -9.23
C GLU A 19 -16.86 6.21 -7.90
N THR A 20 -16.96 5.48 -6.78
CA THR A 20 -17.09 6.10 -5.46
C THR A 20 -15.78 6.21 -4.73
N GLU A 21 -14.85 5.28 -4.95
CA GLU A 21 -13.57 5.24 -4.23
C GLU A 21 -12.42 4.98 -5.22
N PRO A 22 -12.21 5.88 -6.19
CA PRO A 22 -11.23 5.62 -7.24
C PRO A 22 -9.79 5.45 -6.70
N PHE A 23 -9.42 6.20 -5.67
CA PHE A 23 -8.07 6.08 -5.15
C PHE A 23 -7.85 4.73 -4.46
N LEU A 24 -8.88 4.20 -3.78
CA LEU A 24 -8.76 2.87 -3.15
C LEU A 24 -8.68 1.76 -4.18
N VAL A 25 -9.21 1.98 -5.37
CA VAL A 25 -9.11 1.01 -6.48
C VAL A 25 -7.78 1.15 -7.20
N ASP A 26 -7.23 2.36 -7.24
CA ASP A 26 -6.01 2.65 -7.98
C ASP A 26 -4.77 2.23 -7.20
N THR A 27 -4.52 0.94 -7.15
CA THR A 27 -3.40 0.36 -6.40
C THR A 27 -2.05 0.92 -6.83
N ARG A 28 -1.87 1.12 -8.14
CA ARG A 28 -0.63 1.68 -8.65
C ARG A 28 -0.42 3.12 -8.19
N GLY A 29 -1.51 3.89 -8.14
CA GLY A 29 -1.44 5.25 -7.62
C GLY A 29 -1.05 5.28 -6.16
N GLN A 30 -1.57 4.34 -5.37
CA GLN A 30 -1.21 4.21 -3.97
C GLN A 30 0.27 3.89 -3.80
N HIS A 31 0.78 2.93 -4.56
CA HIS A 31 2.19 2.57 -4.51
C HIS A 31 3.07 3.71 -5.00
N ALA A 32 2.62 4.46 -5.99
CA ALA A 32 3.37 5.62 -6.48
C ALA A 32 3.51 6.70 -5.40
N VAL A 33 2.46 6.93 -4.63
CA VAL A 33 2.51 7.88 -3.50
C VAL A 33 3.56 7.43 -2.49
N CYS A 34 3.55 6.14 -2.16
CA CYS A 34 4.51 5.59 -1.20
C CYS A 34 5.93 5.67 -1.73
N ALA A 35 6.13 5.36 -3.01
CA ALA A 35 7.45 5.39 -3.62
C ALA A 35 8.03 6.79 -3.62
N ARG A 36 7.21 7.79 -3.93
CA ARG A 36 7.65 9.17 -3.91
C ARG A 36 8.01 9.62 -2.50
N TRP A 37 7.18 9.24 -1.53
CA TRP A 37 7.47 9.56 -0.14
C TRP A 37 8.79 8.93 0.29
N ALA A 38 9.03 7.67 -0.06
CA ALA A 38 10.26 6.98 0.30
C ALA A 38 11.47 7.66 -0.34
N GLU A 39 11.35 8.05 -1.61
CA GLU A 39 12.42 8.76 -2.31
C GLU A 39 12.75 10.06 -1.59
N ASP A 40 11.72 10.82 -1.20
CA ASP A 40 11.92 12.09 -0.49
C ASP A 40 12.61 11.88 0.87
N GLN A 41 12.41 10.73 1.49
CA GLN A 41 13.03 10.41 2.78
C GLN A 41 14.42 9.79 2.62
N GLY A 42 14.81 9.44 1.41
CA GLY A 42 16.05 8.72 1.18
C GLY A 42 15.96 7.24 1.52
N TYR A 43 14.76 6.68 1.49
CA TYR A 43 14.52 5.28 1.80
C TYR A 43 14.37 4.45 0.51
N VAL A 44 14.42 3.14 0.66
CA VAL A 44 14.33 2.20 -0.45
C VAL A 44 13.03 1.38 -0.32
N ILE A 45 12.28 1.29 -1.41
CA ILE A 45 11.10 0.40 -1.42
C ILE A 45 11.60 -1.02 -1.65
N ALA A 46 11.53 -1.84 -0.62
CA ALA A 46 11.97 -3.23 -0.68
C ALA A 46 10.85 -4.17 -1.08
N ARG A 47 9.59 -3.82 -0.75
CA ARG A 47 8.43 -4.65 -1.05
C ARG A 47 7.24 -3.77 -1.38
N GLN A 48 6.41 -4.25 -2.29
CA GLN A 48 5.10 -3.65 -2.56
C GLN A 48 4.07 -4.70 -2.22
N LEU A 49 3.25 -4.42 -1.23
CA LEU A 49 2.26 -5.35 -0.71
C LEU A 49 0.86 -4.92 -1.13
N LEU A 50 -0.01 -5.90 -1.31
CA LEU A 50 -1.35 -5.67 -1.81
C LEU A 50 -2.30 -6.58 -1.04
N PHE A 51 -3.18 -5.98 -0.22
CA PHE A 51 -4.07 -6.74 0.64
C PHE A 51 -5.49 -6.23 0.62
N TYR A 52 -6.42 -7.12 0.97
CA TYR A 52 -7.82 -6.77 1.17
C TYR A 52 -8.31 -7.51 2.42
N GLY A 53 -8.50 -6.75 3.51
CA GLY A 53 -9.10 -7.28 4.71
C GLY A 53 -8.34 -8.41 5.40
N ILE A 54 -7.01 -8.39 5.41
CA ILE A 54 -6.26 -9.43 6.08
C ILE A 54 -6.11 -9.11 7.57
N PRO A 55 -6.00 -10.14 8.43
CA PRO A 55 -5.75 -9.91 9.85
C PRO A 55 -4.39 -9.25 10.09
N PRO A 56 -4.25 -8.42 11.12
CA PRO A 56 -2.99 -7.73 11.39
C PRO A 56 -1.84 -8.64 11.82
N ASP A 57 -2.13 -9.89 12.21
CA ASP A 57 -1.10 -10.85 12.56
C ASP A 57 -0.79 -11.84 11.44
N HIS A 58 -1.34 -11.60 10.24
CA HIS A 58 -1.13 -12.50 9.10
C HIS A 58 0.34 -12.58 8.75
N GLU A 59 0.86 -13.79 8.53
CA GLU A 59 2.28 -14.00 8.31
C GLU A 59 2.82 -13.24 7.10
N ALA A 60 1.99 -12.99 6.09
CA ALA A 60 2.41 -12.26 4.90
C ALA A 60 2.87 -10.84 5.22
N LEU A 61 2.39 -10.26 6.32
CA LEU A 61 2.83 -8.95 6.76
C LEU A 61 4.20 -9.00 7.43
N TRP A 62 4.50 -10.09 8.12
CA TRP A 62 5.63 -10.11 9.03
C TRP A 62 6.83 -10.94 8.58
N ALA A 63 6.64 -11.77 7.56
CA ALA A 63 7.73 -12.63 7.08
C ALA A 63 8.99 -11.84 6.72
N ASP A 64 8.84 -10.73 5.99
CA ASP A 64 9.98 -9.92 5.58
C ASP A 64 10.56 -9.13 6.75
N VAL A 65 9.72 -8.75 7.71
CA VAL A 65 10.18 -8.07 8.91
C VAL A 65 11.05 -9.03 9.72
N GLU A 66 10.57 -10.26 9.91
CA GLU A 66 11.28 -11.26 10.68
C GLU A 66 12.60 -11.67 10.00
N ALA A 67 12.61 -11.64 8.68
CA ALA A 67 13.81 -11.94 7.92
C ALA A 67 14.79 -10.76 7.89
N GLY A 68 14.42 -9.63 8.47
CA GLY A 68 15.29 -8.46 8.48
C GLY A 68 15.31 -7.71 7.14
N ALA A 69 14.34 -7.98 6.27
CA ALA A 69 14.31 -7.38 4.93
C ALA A 69 13.50 -6.09 4.87
N VAL A 70 12.71 -5.79 5.91
CA VAL A 70 11.86 -4.60 5.97
C VAL A 70 12.01 -3.95 7.34
N ASP A 71 12.18 -2.63 7.34
CA ASP A 71 12.36 -1.85 8.56
C ASP A 71 11.14 -1.01 8.91
N LEU A 72 10.27 -0.74 7.94
CA LEU A 72 9.18 0.21 8.11
C LEU A 72 8.08 -0.08 7.11
N PHE A 73 6.82 0.10 7.55
CA PHE A 73 5.67 0.04 6.64
C PHE A 73 5.20 1.44 6.32
N VAL A 74 4.75 1.66 5.08
CA VAL A 74 4.12 2.90 4.66
C VAL A 74 2.87 2.59 3.85
N ALA A 75 1.84 3.42 4.03
CA ALA A 75 0.64 3.35 3.21
C ALA A 75 0.29 4.77 2.78
N ALA A 76 -0.46 4.90 1.69
CA ALA A 76 -0.82 6.21 1.19
C ALA A 76 -1.72 6.98 2.17
N SER A 77 -2.59 6.29 2.90
CA SER A 77 -3.49 6.94 3.86
C SER A 77 -4.04 5.93 4.85
N GLU A 78 -4.73 6.46 5.88
CA GLU A 78 -5.44 5.62 6.85
C GLU A 78 -6.55 4.81 6.15
N ARG A 79 -7.21 5.41 5.17
CA ARG A 79 -8.28 4.71 4.43
C ARG A 79 -7.74 3.49 3.70
N VAL A 80 -6.54 3.60 3.14
CA VAL A 80 -5.89 2.48 2.48
C VAL A 80 -5.61 1.37 3.48
N LEU A 81 -5.08 1.71 4.65
CA LEU A 81 -4.85 0.72 5.71
C LEU A 81 -6.14 0.06 6.15
N ALA A 82 -7.20 0.86 6.31
CA ALA A 82 -8.49 0.33 6.76
C ALA A 82 -9.10 -0.64 5.75
N ARG A 83 -8.80 -0.49 4.48
CA ARG A 83 -9.27 -1.41 3.45
C ARG A 83 -8.38 -2.65 3.37
N ALA A 84 -7.09 -2.46 3.53
CA ALA A 84 -6.12 -3.57 3.42
C ALA A 84 -6.18 -4.52 4.61
N LEU A 85 -6.53 -4.01 5.79
CA LEU A 85 -6.46 -4.76 7.05
C LEU A 85 -7.81 -4.82 7.74
N THR A 86 -8.04 -5.91 8.49
CA THR A 86 -9.27 -6.03 9.29
C THR A 86 -9.25 -5.10 10.49
N SER A 87 -8.06 -4.69 10.96
CA SER A 87 -7.94 -3.79 12.12
C SER A 87 -6.67 -2.96 12.00
N VAL A 88 -6.83 -1.66 11.78
CA VAL A 88 -5.69 -0.74 11.75
C VAL A 88 -5.10 -0.61 13.14
N THR A 89 -5.96 -0.53 14.18
CA THR A 89 -5.50 -0.45 15.55
C THR A 89 -4.67 -1.67 15.94
N GLY A 90 -5.14 -2.86 15.55
CA GLY A 90 -4.40 -4.09 15.80
C GLY A 90 -3.06 -4.11 15.09
N PHE A 91 -3.02 -3.61 13.87
CA PHE A 91 -1.78 -3.54 13.10
C PHE A 91 -0.78 -2.57 13.74
N ARG A 92 -1.25 -1.40 14.21
CA ARG A 92 -0.37 -0.46 14.88
C ARG A 92 0.22 -1.06 16.15
N ALA A 93 -0.61 -1.78 16.91
CA ALA A 93 -0.15 -2.45 18.12
C ALA A 93 0.91 -3.51 17.81
N GLU A 94 0.73 -4.27 16.73
CA GLU A 94 1.72 -5.26 16.32
C GLU A 94 3.02 -4.60 15.88
N CYS A 95 2.93 -3.48 15.17
CA CYS A 95 4.14 -2.74 14.78
C CYS A 95 4.92 -2.29 15.99
N GLU A 96 4.23 -1.74 16.99
CA GLU A 96 4.89 -1.31 18.23
C GLU A 96 5.52 -2.48 18.95
N ARG A 97 4.80 -3.58 19.06
CA ARG A 97 5.30 -4.77 19.76
C ARG A 97 6.55 -5.34 19.10
N ARG A 98 6.62 -5.23 17.78
CA ARG A 98 7.74 -5.77 16.99
C ARG A 98 8.84 -4.74 16.72
N GLY A 99 8.63 -3.50 17.16
CA GLY A 99 9.62 -2.44 16.95
C GLY A 99 9.73 -1.97 15.52
N VAL A 100 8.64 -2.07 14.74
CA VAL A 100 8.61 -1.64 13.34
C VAL A 100 7.83 -0.34 13.24
N ARG A 101 8.33 0.61 12.47
CA ARG A 101 7.64 1.88 12.25
C ARG A 101 6.52 1.72 11.23
N LEU A 102 5.47 2.50 11.41
CA LEU A 102 4.36 2.58 10.47
C LEU A 102 4.11 4.05 10.15
N GLU A 103 4.12 4.39 8.87
CA GLU A 103 3.88 5.75 8.41
C GLU A 103 2.72 5.78 7.43
N THR A 104 1.98 6.89 7.42
CA THR A 104 1.00 7.14 6.38
C THR A 104 1.34 8.49 5.76
N VAL A 105 1.28 8.56 4.43
CA VAL A 105 1.68 9.78 3.71
C VAL A 105 0.59 10.84 3.80
N CYS A 106 -0.66 10.41 3.69
CA CYS A 106 -1.84 11.27 3.74
C CYS A 106 -1.76 12.44 2.75
N PRO A 107 -1.48 12.18 1.47
CA PRO A 107 -1.42 13.24 0.49
C PRO A 107 -2.82 13.71 0.14
N GLU A 108 -2.89 14.83 -0.56
CA GLU A 108 -4.14 15.22 -1.19
C GLU A 108 -4.41 14.20 -2.29
N GLU A 109 -5.58 13.57 -2.24
CA GLU A 109 -5.90 12.55 -3.23
C GLU A 109 -6.12 13.19 -4.59
N PRO A 110 -5.63 12.55 -5.66
CA PRO A 110 -5.83 13.11 -7.00
C PRO A 110 -7.30 13.10 -7.38
N VAL A 111 -7.68 14.05 -8.23
CA VAL A 111 -9.02 14.08 -8.78
C VAL A 111 -9.08 13.10 -9.95
N TYR A 112 -10.02 12.17 -9.89
CA TYR A 112 -10.19 11.17 -10.94
C TYR A 112 -11.35 11.58 -11.85
N ASP A 113 -11.00 12.17 -12.99
CA ASP A 113 -12.02 12.46 -14.01
C ASP A 113 -12.33 11.19 -14.79
N THR A 114 -13.21 11.30 -15.78
CA THR A 114 -13.63 10.14 -16.57
C THR A 114 -12.44 9.44 -17.24
N ALA A 115 -11.51 10.21 -17.77
CA ALA A 115 -10.35 9.63 -18.45
C ALA A 115 -9.43 8.89 -17.48
N ALA A 116 -9.22 9.47 -16.29
CA ALA A 116 -8.38 8.85 -15.27
C ALA A 116 -9.01 7.54 -14.77
N LYS A 117 -10.33 7.54 -14.56
CA LYS A 117 -11.03 6.33 -14.13
C LYS A 117 -10.99 5.25 -15.22
N ALA A 118 -11.12 5.65 -16.47
CA ALA A 118 -11.01 4.70 -17.58
C ALA A 118 -9.61 4.09 -17.65
N GLY A 119 -8.58 4.88 -17.33
CA GLY A 119 -7.22 4.38 -17.27
C GLY A 119 -7.03 3.35 -16.17
N VAL A 120 -7.58 3.60 -14.99
CA VAL A 120 -7.52 2.64 -13.88
C VAL A 120 -8.24 1.36 -14.27
N HIS A 121 -9.45 1.49 -14.82
CA HIS A 121 -10.24 0.34 -15.23
C HIS A 121 -9.47 -0.51 -16.25
N ARG A 122 -8.87 0.15 -17.22
CA ARG A 122 -8.14 -0.55 -18.27
C ARG A 122 -6.95 -1.34 -17.71
N ARG A 123 -6.19 -0.72 -16.81
CA ARG A 123 -5.03 -1.38 -16.20
C ARG A 123 -5.44 -2.61 -15.40
N LEU A 124 -6.56 -2.53 -14.66
CA LEU A 124 -6.98 -3.61 -13.79
C LEU A 124 -7.79 -4.68 -14.50
N SER A 125 -8.33 -4.37 -15.68
CA SER A 125 -9.11 -5.34 -16.44
C SER A 125 -8.26 -6.25 -17.32
N MET A 126 -7.02 -5.88 -17.59
CA MET A 126 -6.15 -6.68 -18.44
C MET A 126 -5.32 -7.60 -17.57
N PRO A 127 -5.34 -8.92 -17.84
CA PRO A 127 -4.73 -9.91 -16.93
C PRO A 127 -3.27 -9.65 -16.60
N THR A 128 -2.49 -9.13 -17.53
CA THR A 128 -1.07 -8.93 -17.30
C THR A 128 -0.69 -7.48 -17.14
N ALA A 129 -1.67 -6.58 -17.16
CA ALA A 129 -1.37 -5.17 -17.07
C ALA A 129 -1.06 -4.77 -15.65
N GLY A 130 -0.32 -3.73 -15.50
CA GLY A 130 -0.06 -3.16 -14.20
C GLY A 130 1.08 -3.85 -13.50
N TYR A 131 0.76 -4.81 -12.73
CA TYR A 131 1.74 -5.43 -11.88
C TYR A 131 2.31 -6.68 -12.45
N ASP A 132 2.30 -6.81 -13.63
CA ASP A 132 2.78 -7.99 -14.19
C ASP A 132 4.00 -8.49 -13.55
N GLY A 133 4.40 -7.98 -12.82
CA GLY A 133 5.40 -8.44 -12.16
C GLY A 133 5.85 -9.04 -12.06
N SER A 134 5.00 -8.55 -12.38
CA SER A 134 5.42 -9.43 -12.45
C SER A 134 6.24 -9.69 -12.93
#